data_24eeef9f7c2f0b4e2bf5049d458fa459
#
_entry.id   24eeef9f7c2f0b4e2bf5049d458fa459
#
_cell.length_a   1.000
_cell.length_b   1.000
_cell.length_c   1.000
_cell.angle_alpha   90.00
_cell.angle_beta   90.00
_cell.angle_gamma   90.00
#
_symmetry.space_group_name_H-M   'P 1'
#
loop_
_entity.id
_entity.type
_entity.pdbx_description
1 polymer ?
#
loop_
_entity_poly.entity_id
_entity_poly.type
_entity_poly.pdbx_seq_one_letter_code
_entity_poly.pdbx_strand_id
1 'polypeptide(L)'
;MFELLGYMDSFTACGKTSHAVNRSKRLQIAERLIIEESAKVVKIAVVDKGHKNGNEIHVIFNNGIIKVYNARTHKFITVLIARVPQVERYNIKVTKAMRKKINTHIKQGYNHIEF
;
A
#
# COMPACT_ATOMS: atom_id res chain seq x y z
N MET A 1 0.79 -4.68 -13.25
CA MET A 1 1.30 -5.07 -12.09
C MET A 1 2.51 -5.86 -12.13
N PHE A 2 2.81 -6.40 -13.06
CA PHE A 2 3.82 -6.82 -13.56
C PHE A 2 5.07 -6.21 -13.13
N GLU A 3 5.17 -5.04 -13.11
CA GLU A 3 6.36 -4.41 -12.68
C GLU A 3 6.64 -4.51 -11.24
N LEU A 4 5.67 -4.96 -10.46
CA LEU A 4 5.81 -5.07 -9.04
C LEU A 4 6.90 -6.05 -8.63
N LEU A 5 6.96 -7.23 -9.25
CA LEU A 5 7.98 -8.21 -8.89
C LEU A 5 9.38 -7.73 -9.26
N GLY A 6 9.54 -7.17 -10.46
CA GLY A 6 10.83 -6.67 -10.88
C GLY A 6 11.31 -5.54 -10.00
N TYR A 7 10.40 -4.68 -9.61
CA TYR A 7 10.75 -3.56 -8.78
C TYR A 7 11.07 -4.00 -7.35
N MET A 8 10.39 -5.02 -6.85
CA MET A 8 10.71 -5.59 -5.56
C MET A 8 12.10 -6.20 -5.54
N ASP A 9 12.47 -6.91 -6.58
CA ASP A 9 13.80 -7.50 -6.64
C ASP A 9 14.87 -6.42 -6.63
N SER A 10 14.67 -5.37 -7.40
CA SER A 10 15.58 -4.25 -7.44
C SER A 10 15.67 -3.57 -6.08
N PHE A 11 14.55 -3.37 -5.44
CA PHE A 11 14.47 -2.75 -4.14
C PHE A 11 15.19 -3.58 -3.09
N THR A 12 14.97 -4.90 -3.12
CA THR A 12 15.62 -5.82 -2.19
C THR A 12 17.11 -5.84 -2.39
N ALA A 13 17.54 -5.86 -3.64
CA ALA A 13 18.96 -5.87 -3.95
C ALA A 13 19.65 -4.60 -3.49
N CYS A 14 18.93 -3.49 -3.47
CA CYS A 14 19.48 -2.22 -3.05
C CYS A 14 19.35 -1.96 -1.58
N GLY A 15 18.76 -2.87 -0.84
CA GLY A 15 18.37 -2.68 0.55
C GLY A 15 19.50 -2.40 1.52
N LYS A 16 20.17 -1.29 1.33
CA LYS A 16 21.29 -0.89 2.17
C LYS A 16 20.86 -0.06 3.36
N THR A 17 19.70 0.57 3.29
CA THR A 17 19.22 1.45 4.35
C THR A 17 18.09 0.78 5.12
N SER A 18 17.94 1.15 6.37
CA SER A 18 16.83 0.63 7.17
C SER A 18 15.49 1.05 6.58
N HIS A 19 15.44 2.22 5.94
CA HIS A 19 14.24 2.70 5.28
C HIS A 19 13.81 1.73 4.16
N ALA A 20 14.75 1.32 3.32
CA ALA A 20 14.47 0.38 2.23
C ALA A 20 14.07 -0.99 2.77
N VAL A 21 14.75 -1.46 3.80
CA VAL A 21 14.46 -2.76 4.42
C VAL A 21 13.04 -2.75 5.00
N ASN A 22 12.66 -1.70 5.73
CA ASN A 22 11.34 -1.62 6.34
C ASN A 22 10.24 -1.52 5.28
N ARG A 23 10.50 -0.81 4.20
CA ARG A 23 9.54 -0.70 3.10
C ARG A 23 9.33 -2.05 2.42
N SER A 24 10.41 -2.79 2.18
CA SER A 24 10.33 -4.12 1.59
C SER A 24 9.57 -5.09 2.49
N LYS A 25 9.84 -5.04 3.79
CA LYS A 25 9.15 -5.88 4.76
C LYS A 25 7.66 -5.59 4.79
N ARG A 26 7.29 -4.33 4.77
CA ARG A 26 5.89 -3.92 4.76
C ARG A 26 5.19 -4.39 3.49
N LEU A 27 5.88 -4.34 2.35
CA LEU A 27 5.32 -4.82 1.10
C LEU A 27 5.07 -6.32 1.15
N GLN A 28 5.98 -7.09 1.73
CA GLN A 28 5.80 -8.54 1.89
C GLN A 28 4.56 -8.85 2.72
N ILE A 29 4.39 -8.14 3.82
CA ILE A 29 3.21 -8.31 4.68
C ILE A 29 1.94 -7.96 3.91
N ALA A 30 1.96 -6.84 3.21
CA ALA A 30 0.79 -6.38 2.46
C ALA A 30 0.40 -7.37 1.36
N GLU A 31 1.37 -7.91 0.63
CA GLU A 31 1.11 -8.88 -0.42
C GLU A 31 0.49 -10.15 0.16
N ARG A 32 1.01 -10.60 1.30
CA ARG A 32 0.45 -11.77 1.97
C ARG A 32 -1.00 -11.53 2.39
N LEU A 33 -1.29 -10.37 2.95
CA LEU A 33 -2.65 -10.04 3.39
C LEU A 33 -3.62 -9.95 2.21
N ILE A 34 -3.16 -9.42 1.08
CA ILE A 34 -4.00 -9.36 -0.13
C ILE A 34 -4.37 -10.78 -0.57
N ILE A 35 -3.41 -11.68 -0.56
CA ILE A 35 -3.64 -13.06 -0.98
C ILE A 35 -4.50 -13.82 0.01
N GLU A 36 -4.10 -13.79 1.28
CA GLU A 36 -4.80 -14.57 2.33
C GLU A 36 -6.23 -14.12 2.54
N GLU A 37 -6.48 -12.83 2.40
CA GLU A 37 -7.81 -12.28 2.62
C GLU A 37 -8.60 -12.12 1.32
N SER A 38 -8.05 -12.57 0.22
CA SER A 38 -8.67 -12.46 -1.10
C SER A 38 -9.12 -11.02 -1.37
N ALA A 39 -8.26 -10.07 -1.05
CA ALA A 39 -8.59 -8.66 -1.15
C ALA A 39 -8.79 -8.24 -2.61
N LYS A 40 -9.73 -7.32 -2.82
CA LYS A 40 -10.05 -6.81 -4.15
C LYS A 40 -9.88 -5.29 -4.15
N VAL A 41 -9.52 -4.76 -5.30
CA VAL A 41 -9.40 -3.32 -5.47
C VAL A 41 -10.79 -2.69 -5.42
N VAL A 42 -10.96 -1.70 -4.56
CA VAL A 42 -12.22 -0.96 -4.45
C VAL A 42 -12.13 0.42 -5.08
N LYS A 43 -10.94 0.95 -5.24
CA LYS A 43 -10.75 2.24 -5.89
C LYS A 43 -9.32 2.41 -6.36
N ILE A 44 -9.16 3.12 -7.48
CA ILE A 44 -7.86 3.58 -7.95
C ILE A 44 -7.97 5.10 -8.04
N ALA A 45 -7.12 5.80 -7.31
CA ALA A 45 -7.14 7.25 -7.24
C ALA A 45 -5.84 7.84 -7.78
N VAL A 46 -5.95 8.93 -8.53
CA VAL A 46 -4.78 9.69 -8.95
C VAL A 46 -4.64 10.86 -7.98
N VAL A 47 -3.50 10.94 -7.32
CA VAL A 47 -3.25 11.95 -6.30
C VAL A 47 -2.16 12.89 -6.79
N ASP A 48 -2.49 14.18 -6.85
CA ASP A 48 -1.53 15.21 -7.24
C ASP A 48 -0.69 15.58 -6.04
N LYS A 49 0.60 15.32 -6.12
CA LYS A 49 1.52 15.63 -5.03
C LYS A 49 2.16 17.00 -5.18
N GLY A 50 1.91 17.68 -6.28
CA GLY A 50 2.39 19.04 -6.47
C GLY A 50 3.90 19.21 -6.53
N HIS A 51 4.61 18.14 -6.83
CA HIS A 51 6.06 18.22 -6.94
C HIS A 51 6.53 17.71 -8.31
N LYS A 52 7.80 17.92 -8.61
CA LYS A 52 8.34 17.62 -9.94
C LYS A 52 8.25 16.16 -10.36
N ASN A 53 8.08 15.27 -9.42
CA ASN A 53 7.92 13.85 -9.75
C ASN A 53 6.49 13.52 -10.19
N GLY A 54 5.59 14.48 -10.12
CA GLY A 54 4.25 14.34 -10.65
C GLY A 54 3.28 13.66 -9.72
N ASN A 55 2.27 13.09 -10.32
CA ASN A 55 1.17 12.48 -9.58
C ASN A 55 1.49 11.06 -9.16
N GLU A 56 0.72 10.58 -8.20
CA GLU A 56 0.78 9.19 -7.75
C GLU A 56 -0.52 8.48 -8.07
N ILE A 57 -0.43 7.18 -8.27
CA ILE A 57 -1.60 6.32 -8.41
C ILE A 57 -1.72 5.53 -7.11
N HIS A 58 -2.85 5.64 -6.44
CA HIS A 58 -3.12 4.90 -5.22
C HIS A 58 -4.15 3.82 -5.52
N VAL A 59 -3.78 2.57 -5.26
CA VAL A 59 -4.66 1.41 -5.49
C VAL A 59 -5.12 0.93 -4.12
N ILE A 60 -6.40 1.12 -3.83
CA ILE A 60 -6.97 0.86 -2.52
C ILE A 60 -7.72 -0.47 -2.55
N PHE A 61 -7.35 -1.37 -1.64
CA PHE A 61 -7.98 -2.69 -1.51
C PHE A 61 -9.01 -2.68 -0.39
N ASN A 62 -9.94 -3.62 -0.47
CA ASN A 62 -11.05 -3.68 0.49
C ASN A 62 -10.64 -4.16 1.88
N ASN A 63 -9.37 -4.45 2.10
CA ASN A 63 -8.85 -4.77 3.44
C ASN A 63 -7.95 -3.66 3.98
N GLY A 64 -7.97 -2.48 3.36
CA GLY A 64 -7.21 -1.34 3.84
C GLY A 64 -5.79 -1.24 3.35
N ILE A 65 -5.34 -2.16 2.53
CA ILE A 65 -4.02 -2.07 1.92
C ILE A 65 -4.10 -1.04 0.79
N ILE A 66 -3.12 -0.13 0.74
CA ILE A 66 -3.04 0.87 -0.32
C ILE A 66 -1.66 0.80 -0.94
N LYS A 67 -1.59 0.49 -2.22
CA LYS A 67 -0.33 0.49 -2.97
C LYS A 67 -0.20 1.79 -3.73
N VAL A 68 0.98 2.39 -3.68
CA VAL A 68 1.25 3.69 -4.29
C VAL A 68 2.28 3.53 -5.38
N TYR A 69 1.96 4.05 -6.56
CA TYR A 69 2.83 3.99 -7.74
C TYR A 69 3.03 5.38 -8.29
N ASN A 70 4.14 5.58 -8.99
CA ASN A 70 4.36 6.80 -9.73
C ASN A 70 3.45 6.80 -10.96
N ALA A 71 2.69 7.87 -11.17
CA ALA A 71 1.72 7.93 -12.26
C ALA A 71 2.37 7.95 -13.63
N ARG A 72 3.57 8.49 -13.72
CA ARG A 72 4.27 8.61 -15.00
C ARG A 72 5.02 7.35 -15.38
N THR A 73 5.75 6.77 -14.44
CA THR A 73 6.60 5.61 -14.71
C THR A 73 5.94 4.29 -14.35
N HIS A 74 4.86 4.33 -13.58
CA HIS A 74 4.16 3.18 -13.03
C HIS A 74 5.01 2.33 -12.08
N LYS A 75 6.12 2.88 -11.63
CA LYS A 75 6.96 2.16 -10.69
C LYS A 75 6.39 2.25 -9.27
N PHE A 76 6.54 1.17 -8.54
CA PHE A 76 6.09 1.10 -7.17
C PHE A 76 6.85 2.10 -6.29
N ILE A 77 6.13 2.82 -5.45
CA ILE A 77 6.72 3.77 -4.51
C ILE A 77 6.66 3.21 -3.09
N THR A 78 5.48 2.86 -2.63
CA THR A 78 5.31 2.37 -1.26
C THR A 78 3.97 1.66 -1.11
N VAL A 79 3.77 1.08 0.07
CA VAL A 79 2.51 0.47 0.43
C VAL A 79 2.14 0.92 1.84
N LEU A 80 0.86 1.12 2.07
CA LEU A 80 0.33 1.53 3.36
C LEU A 80 -0.61 0.43 3.87
N ILE A 81 -0.52 0.17 5.17
CA ILE A 81 -1.49 -0.67 5.85
C ILE A 81 -2.34 0.31 6.64
N ALA A 82 -3.42 0.76 6.02
CA ALA A 82 -4.12 1.98 6.43
C ALA A 82 -5.08 1.75 7.59
N ARG A 83 -5.38 2.84 8.29
CA ARG A 83 -6.47 2.90 9.27
C ARG A 83 -7.73 3.34 8.54
N VAL A 84 -8.87 3.13 9.19
CA VAL A 84 -10.17 3.49 8.61
C VAL A 84 -10.22 4.95 8.14
N PRO A 85 -9.79 5.96 8.93
CA PRO A 85 -9.85 7.34 8.45
C PRO A 85 -9.02 7.58 7.18
N GLN A 86 -7.91 6.87 7.03
CA GLN A 86 -7.07 7.01 5.83
C GLN A 86 -7.80 6.51 4.59
N VAL A 87 -8.54 5.40 4.72
CA VAL A 87 -9.32 4.85 3.62
C VAL A 87 -10.47 5.80 3.27
N GLU A 88 -11.11 6.35 4.29
CA GLU A 88 -12.25 7.26 4.08
C GLU A 88 -11.85 8.54 3.34
N ARG A 89 -10.60 8.95 3.43
CA ARG A 89 -10.11 10.14 2.71
C ARG A 89 -10.20 10.02 1.19
N TYR A 90 -10.33 8.80 0.69
CA TYR A 90 -10.48 8.58 -0.76
C TYR A 90 -11.95 8.55 -1.17
N ASN A 91 -12.86 9.02 -0.32
CA ASN A 91 -14.30 8.98 -0.56
C ASN A 91 -14.82 7.56 -0.73
N ILE A 92 -14.22 6.64 0.02
CA ILE A 92 -14.65 5.25 0.03
C ILE A 92 -15.53 5.03 1.25
N LYS A 93 -16.70 4.44 1.03
CA LYS A 93 -17.56 4.04 2.14
C LYS A 93 -17.02 2.75 2.72
N VAL A 94 -16.50 2.82 3.94
CA VAL A 94 -15.95 1.65 4.62
C VAL A 94 -17.09 0.81 5.17
N THR A 95 -17.26 -0.38 4.62
CA THR A 95 -18.28 -1.31 5.08
C THR A 95 -17.87 -1.93 6.41
N LYS A 96 -18.83 -2.60 7.06
CA LYS A 96 -18.56 -3.29 8.32
C LYS A 96 -17.47 -4.35 8.16
N ALA A 97 -17.51 -5.08 7.06
CA ALA A 97 -16.51 -6.11 6.76
C ALA A 97 -15.11 -5.51 6.57
N MET A 98 -15.02 -4.41 5.85
CA MET A 98 -13.76 -3.70 5.64
C MET A 98 -13.21 -3.20 6.98
N ARG A 99 -14.06 -2.59 7.78
CA ARG A 99 -13.66 -2.05 9.08
C ARG A 99 -13.09 -3.13 9.98
N LYS A 100 -13.69 -4.29 9.96
CA LYS A 100 -13.24 -5.43 10.76
C LYS A 100 -11.83 -5.85 10.35
N LYS A 101 -11.60 -5.99 9.05
CA LYS A 101 -10.29 -6.38 8.53
C LYS A 101 -9.23 -5.34 8.84
N ILE A 102 -9.55 -4.08 8.60
CA ILE A 102 -8.63 -2.97 8.87
C ILE A 102 -8.24 -2.95 10.34
N ASN A 103 -9.22 -3.03 11.23
CA ASN A 103 -8.96 -2.98 12.66
C ASN A 103 -8.17 -4.19 13.14
N THR A 104 -8.35 -5.34 12.52
CA THR A 104 -7.55 -6.53 12.83
C THR A 104 -6.08 -6.28 12.51
N HIS A 105 -5.79 -5.67 11.35
CA HIS A 105 -4.42 -5.34 10.99
C HIS A 105 -3.79 -4.36 11.97
N ILE A 106 -4.56 -3.37 12.41
CA ILE A 106 -4.08 -2.39 13.38
C ILE A 106 -3.77 -3.09 14.71
N LYS A 107 -4.64 -3.98 15.14
CA LYS A 107 -4.47 -4.73 16.37
C LYS A 107 -3.22 -5.60 16.34
N GLN A 108 -2.89 -6.12 15.16
CA GLN A 108 -1.69 -6.93 14.98
C GLN A 108 -0.42 -6.09 14.86
N GLY A 109 -0.56 -4.76 14.85
CA GLY A 109 0.58 -3.86 14.82
C GLY A 109 1.21 -3.67 13.46
N TYR A 110 0.59 -4.12 12.40
CA TYR A 110 1.19 -4.02 11.06
C TYR A 110 1.39 -2.57 10.62
N ASN A 111 0.53 -1.66 11.05
CA ASN A 111 0.64 -0.26 10.69
C ASN A 111 1.77 0.46 11.43
N HIS A 112 2.41 -0.20 12.40
CA HIS A 112 3.53 0.37 13.14
C HIS A 112 4.88 0.02 12.53
N ILE A 113 4.89 -0.65 11.40
CA ILE A 113 6.13 -0.92 10.68
C ILE A 113 6.55 0.38 10.01
N GLU A 114 7.66 0.93 10.46
CA GLU A 114 8.12 2.25 10.01
C GLU A 114 9.37 2.16 9.15
N PHE A 115 9.64 3.27 8.50
CA PHE A 115 10.85 3.38 7.68
C PHE A 115 12.05 3.81 8.50
#